data_6f8ade14d60c9cf4c122f623a37c86e3
#
_entry.id   6f8ade14d60c9cf4c122f623a37c86e3
#
_cell.length_a   1.000
_cell.length_b   1.000
_cell.length_c   1.000
_cell.angle_alpha   90.00
_cell.angle_beta   90.00
_cell.angle_gamma   90.00
#
_symmetry.space_group_name_H-M   'P 1'
#
loop_
_entity.id
_entity.type
_entity.pdbx_description
1 polymer ?
#
loop_
_entity_poly.entity_id
_entity_poly.type
_entity_poly.pdbx_seq_one_letter_code
_entity_poly.pdbx_strand_id
1 'polypeptide(L)'
;RQLIRNCLFILRPDQKHIKNQEGFTMSENDTIKLLRECNSGIQMAVFSIDEILEKVTDGNLYDLLEKSKEKHEELGDKTHALLAEYGDETKEPNLIAKGMSWMKTNAKVMIDESDETIADLIVDGCNMGIKSLCRYENQYAGADEKSKDLTDSIIRLEEKLRQDLREYL
;
A
#
# COMPACT_ATOMS: atom_id res chain seq x y z
N ARG A 1 20.84 46.80 14.34
CA ARG A 1 20.77 45.94 13.13
C ARG A 1 19.81 44.78 13.42
N GLN A 2 18.57 45.15 13.37
CA GLN A 2 17.41 44.31 13.64
C GLN A 2 16.45 44.60 12.50
N LEU A 3 16.56 43.81 11.44
CA LEU A 3 15.67 43.89 10.30
C LEU A 3 15.53 42.49 9.73
N ILE A 4 14.26 42.16 9.45
CA ILE A 4 13.78 40.98 8.72
C ILE A 4 13.48 39.74 9.59
N ARG A 5 12.45 39.87 10.42
CA ARG A 5 11.59 38.78 10.85
C ARG A 5 10.13 39.17 10.72
N ASN A 6 9.73 39.50 9.52
CA ASN A 6 8.31 39.59 9.12
C ASN A 6 8.19 38.98 7.74
N CYS A 7 8.13 37.67 7.68
CA CYS A 7 7.63 36.96 6.52
C CYS A 7 6.32 36.27 6.89
N LEU A 8 5.28 36.92 6.45
CA LEU A 8 4.00 36.38 6.00
C LEU A 8 3.45 35.20 6.81
N PHE A 9 2.66 35.60 7.79
CA PHE A 9 1.48 34.84 8.17
C PHE A 9 0.51 34.91 6.97
N ILE A 10 0.74 34.13 5.95
CA ILE A 10 -0.24 33.85 4.90
C ILE A 10 -1.32 33.02 5.58
N LEU A 11 -2.43 33.69 5.90
CA LEU A 11 -3.70 33.10 6.23
C LEU A 11 -3.95 31.93 5.27
N ARG A 12 -3.85 30.71 5.77
CA ARG A 12 -4.42 29.56 5.08
C ARG A 12 -5.92 29.87 4.95
N PRO A 13 -6.46 29.92 3.75
CA PRO A 13 -7.90 30.04 3.62
C PRO A 13 -8.49 28.81 4.31
N ASP A 14 -9.43 29.08 5.22
CA ASP A 14 -10.32 28.10 5.81
C ASP A 14 -10.78 27.15 4.70
N GLN A 15 -10.41 25.89 4.78
CA GLN A 15 -10.87 24.89 3.82
C GLN A 15 -12.35 24.62 4.13
N LYS A 16 -13.20 25.56 3.73
CA LYS A 16 -14.63 25.36 3.70
C LYS A 16 -14.91 24.18 2.78
N HIS A 17 -15.49 23.14 3.36
CA HIS A 17 -16.01 21.96 2.72
C HIS A 17 -16.69 22.28 1.39
N ILE A 18 -15.98 22.11 0.29
CA ILE A 18 -16.55 22.18 -1.05
C ILE A 18 -17.20 20.81 -1.31
N LYS A 19 -18.52 20.75 -1.29
CA LYS A 19 -19.27 19.55 -1.69
C LYS A 19 -19.23 19.39 -3.20
N ASN A 20 -18.83 18.21 -3.67
CA ASN A 20 -18.97 17.83 -5.09
C ASN A 20 -20.41 17.42 -5.37
N GLN A 21 -20.74 17.18 -6.64
CA GLN A 21 -22.07 16.78 -7.10
C GLN A 21 -22.62 15.48 -6.46
N GLU A 22 -21.76 14.69 -5.80
CA GLU A 22 -22.12 13.45 -5.09
C GLU A 22 -22.29 13.62 -3.57
N GLY A 23 -22.21 14.84 -3.06
CA GLY A 23 -22.44 15.13 -1.63
C GLY A 23 -21.24 14.95 -0.71
N PHE A 24 -20.10 14.44 -1.19
CA PHE A 24 -18.86 14.29 -0.43
C PHE A 24 -18.02 15.57 -0.41
N THR A 25 -17.29 15.81 0.69
CA THR A 25 -16.25 16.84 0.73
C THR A 25 -15.02 16.42 -0.06
N MET A 26 -14.14 17.36 -0.46
CA MET A 26 -12.86 17.00 -1.11
C MET A 26 -12.02 16.08 -0.22
N SER A 27 -12.04 16.30 1.08
CA SER A 27 -11.33 15.49 2.07
C SER A 27 -11.85 14.06 2.13
N GLU A 28 -13.19 13.86 2.17
CA GLU A 28 -13.80 12.53 2.13
C GLU A 28 -13.47 11.78 0.83
N ASN A 29 -13.49 12.47 -0.31
CA ASN A 29 -13.15 11.89 -1.61
C ASN A 29 -11.68 11.44 -1.65
N ASP A 30 -10.74 12.26 -1.14
CA ASP A 30 -9.33 11.90 -1.07
C ASP A 30 -9.10 10.71 -0.13
N THR A 31 -9.77 10.69 1.02
CA THR A 31 -9.72 9.58 1.98
C THR A 31 -10.15 8.26 1.35
N ILE A 32 -11.33 8.23 0.69
CA ILE A 32 -11.85 7.03 0.03
C ILE A 32 -10.88 6.56 -1.08
N LYS A 33 -10.34 7.47 -1.88
CA LYS A 33 -9.39 7.12 -2.94
C LYS A 33 -8.10 6.54 -2.37
N LEU A 34 -7.53 7.15 -1.33
CA LEU A 34 -6.33 6.64 -0.68
C LEU A 34 -6.55 5.23 -0.12
N LEU A 35 -7.67 5.02 0.59
CA LEU A 35 -8.02 3.70 1.15
C LEU A 35 -8.24 2.64 0.06
N ARG A 36 -8.82 3.00 -1.08
CA ARG A 36 -8.97 2.08 -2.23
C ARG A 36 -7.62 1.66 -2.79
N GLU A 37 -6.67 2.58 -2.91
CA GLU A 37 -5.31 2.26 -3.38
C GLU A 37 -4.56 1.40 -2.35
N CYS A 38 -4.73 1.67 -1.05
CA CYS A 38 -4.21 0.82 0.03
C CYS A 38 -4.76 -0.60 -0.08
N ASN A 39 -6.09 -0.74 -0.20
CA ASN A 39 -6.75 -2.04 -0.35
C ASN A 39 -6.22 -2.81 -1.58
N SER A 40 -6.07 -2.10 -2.70
CA SER A 40 -5.52 -2.66 -3.94
C SER A 40 -4.10 -3.19 -3.75
N GLY A 41 -3.24 -2.42 -3.09
CA GLY A 41 -1.85 -2.81 -2.80
C GLY A 41 -1.78 -4.02 -1.88
N ILE A 42 -2.54 -4.02 -0.78
CA ILE A 42 -2.62 -5.15 0.17
C ILE A 42 -3.06 -6.44 -0.52
N GLN A 43 -4.13 -6.39 -1.30
CA GLN A 43 -4.63 -7.57 -2.01
C GLN A 43 -3.60 -8.11 -3.01
N MET A 44 -2.85 -7.24 -3.67
CA MET A 44 -1.76 -7.66 -4.56
C MET A 44 -0.63 -8.33 -3.77
N ALA A 45 -0.24 -7.78 -2.61
CA ALA A 45 0.81 -8.36 -1.78
C ALA A 45 0.41 -9.76 -1.26
N VAL A 46 -0.80 -9.87 -0.67
CA VAL A 46 -1.35 -11.15 -0.19
C VAL A 46 -1.38 -12.19 -1.31
N PHE A 47 -1.95 -11.83 -2.46
CA PHE A 47 -2.01 -12.73 -3.62
C PHE A 47 -0.62 -13.15 -4.10
N SER A 48 0.34 -12.21 -4.20
CA SER A 48 1.68 -12.50 -4.69
C SER A 48 2.45 -13.42 -3.74
N ILE A 49 2.32 -13.22 -2.42
CA ILE A 49 2.95 -14.08 -1.44
C ILE A 49 2.31 -15.49 -1.48
N ASP A 50 0.98 -15.57 -1.55
CA ASP A 50 0.24 -16.83 -1.57
C ASP A 50 0.65 -17.73 -2.75
N GLU A 51 0.78 -17.15 -3.94
CA GLU A 51 1.18 -17.82 -5.18
C GLU A 51 2.60 -18.40 -5.15
N ILE A 52 3.49 -17.84 -4.33
CA ILE A 52 4.89 -18.27 -4.28
C ILE A 52 5.23 -19.14 -3.07
N LEU A 53 4.41 -19.12 -2.01
CA LEU A 53 4.69 -19.86 -0.77
C LEU A 53 4.92 -21.36 -1.00
N GLU A 54 4.19 -21.98 -1.93
CA GLU A 54 4.35 -23.40 -2.25
C GLU A 54 5.70 -23.74 -2.90
N LYS A 55 6.44 -22.73 -3.39
CA LYS A 55 7.73 -22.88 -4.07
C LYS A 55 8.91 -22.61 -3.15
N VAL A 56 8.68 -22.02 -1.98
CA VAL A 56 9.72 -21.70 -1.01
C VAL A 56 10.25 -22.99 -0.38
N THR A 57 11.57 -23.17 -0.40
CA THR A 57 12.25 -24.36 0.15
C THR A 57 12.90 -24.10 1.51
N ASP A 58 13.33 -22.86 1.79
CA ASP A 58 13.86 -22.46 3.09
C ASP A 58 12.74 -22.20 4.10
N GLY A 59 12.75 -22.91 5.23
CA GLY A 59 11.69 -22.79 6.25
C GLY A 59 11.63 -21.42 6.93
N ASN A 60 12.75 -20.70 7.07
CA ASN A 60 12.75 -19.37 7.68
C ASN A 60 12.17 -18.34 6.69
N LEU A 61 12.49 -18.48 5.40
CA LEU A 61 11.90 -17.65 4.36
C LEU A 61 10.39 -17.88 4.27
N TYR A 62 9.94 -19.13 4.34
CA TYR A 62 8.52 -19.48 4.38
C TYR A 62 7.82 -18.78 5.55
N ASP A 63 8.33 -18.94 6.77
CA ASP A 63 7.78 -18.34 7.98
C ASP A 63 7.75 -16.79 7.90
N LEU A 64 8.78 -16.20 7.31
CA LEU A 64 8.87 -14.75 7.11
C LEU A 64 7.76 -14.25 6.18
N LEU A 65 7.59 -14.92 5.04
CA LEU A 65 6.58 -14.55 4.05
C LEU A 65 5.15 -14.80 4.56
N GLU A 66 4.90 -15.93 5.24
CA GLU A 66 3.61 -16.22 5.85
C GLU A 66 3.21 -15.17 6.90
N LYS A 67 4.11 -14.82 7.81
CA LYS A 67 3.88 -13.75 8.79
C LYS A 67 3.65 -12.38 8.15
N SER A 68 4.30 -12.13 7.03
CA SER A 68 4.08 -10.88 6.28
C SER A 68 2.69 -10.88 5.63
N LYS A 69 2.27 -12.00 5.04
CA LYS A 69 0.92 -12.18 4.48
C LYS A 69 -0.15 -11.92 5.54
N GLU A 70 -0.07 -12.57 6.71
CA GLU A 70 -1.00 -12.37 7.82
C GLU A 70 -1.14 -10.89 8.21
N LYS A 71 -0.01 -10.17 8.29
CA LYS A 71 -0.03 -8.73 8.62
C LYS A 71 -0.66 -7.87 7.52
N HIS A 72 -0.49 -8.23 6.25
CA HIS A 72 -1.18 -7.57 5.15
C HIS A 72 -2.69 -7.81 5.24
N GLU A 73 -3.13 -9.03 5.56
CA GLU A 73 -4.54 -9.35 5.77
C GLU A 73 -5.15 -8.54 6.92
N GLU A 74 -4.45 -8.44 8.08
CA GLU A 74 -4.88 -7.58 9.19
C GLU A 74 -5.04 -6.10 8.79
N LEU A 75 -4.12 -5.57 7.97
CA LEU A 75 -4.23 -4.20 7.45
C LEU A 75 -5.34 -4.08 6.41
N GLY A 76 -5.61 -5.13 5.65
CA GLY A 76 -6.74 -5.24 4.74
C GLY A 76 -8.07 -5.11 5.46
N ASP A 77 -8.25 -5.83 6.57
CA ASP A 77 -9.46 -5.77 7.40
C ASP A 77 -9.68 -4.35 7.95
N LYS A 78 -8.59 -3.68 8.41
CA LYS A 78 -8.67 -2.29 8.87
C LYS A 78 -9.03 -1.34 7.73
N THR A 79 -8.51 -1.58 6.53
CA THR A 79 -8.83 -0.78 5.34
C THR A 79 -10.30 -0.91 4.97
N HIS A 80 -10.84 -2.13 4.99
CA HIS A 80 -12.26 -2.38 4.75
C HIS A 80 -13.15 -1.73 5.80
N ALA A 81 -12.76 -1.81 7.07
CA ALA A 81 -13.51 -1.16 8.15
C ALA A 81 -13.58 0.37 7.96
N LEU A 82 -12.45 1.00 7.59
CA LEU A 82 -12.42 2.44 7.31
C LEU A 82 -13.23 2.80 6.06
N LEU A 83 -13.15 2.03 4.97
CA LEU A 83 -13.98 2.26 3.78
C LEU A 83 -15.47 2.19 4.11
N ALA A 84 -15.88 1.23 4.95
CA ALA A 84 -17.27 1.09 5.40
C ALA A 84 -17.73 2.31 6.23
N GLU A 85 -16.86 2.93 7.05
CA GLU A 85 -17.17 4.19 7.77
C GLU A 85 -17.57 5.32 6.81
N TYR A 86 -16.99 5.33 5.59
CA TYR A 86 -17.30 6.29 4.53
C TYR A 86 -18.41 5.82 3.57
N GLY A 87 -19.07 4.70 3.89
CA GLY A 87 -20.16 4.15 3.06
C GLY A 87 -19.67 3.57 1.72
N ASP A 88 -18.38 3.27 1.61
CA ASP A 88 -17.78 2.67 0.43
C ASP A 88 -17.66 1.15 0.59
N GLU A 89 -18.60 0.43 0.00
CA GLU A 89 -18.63 -1.04 -0.05
C GLU A 89 -18.05 -1.57 -1.36
N THR A 90 -17.08 -0.89 -1.95
CA THR A 90 -16.60 -1.26 -3.29
C THR A 90 -16.11 -2.70 -3.33
N LYS A 91 -16.90 -3.53 -3.99
CA LYS A 91 -16.44 -4.81 -4.52
C LYS A 91 -15.52 -4.49 -5.70
N GLU A 92 -14.23 -4.50 -5.47
CA GLU A 92 -13.27 -4.25 -6.53
C GLU A 92 -13.27 -5.41 -7.54
N PRO A 93 -13.77 -5.22 -8.79
CA PRO A 93 -13.54 -6.20 -9.83
C PRO A 93 -12.15 -6.00 -10.41
N ASN A 94 -11.35 -7.06 -10.54
CA ASN A 94 -10.13 -7.18 -11.36
C ASN A 94 -8.75 -6.88 -10.71
N LEU A 95 -8.60 -6.78 -9.39
CA LEU A 95 -7.25 -6.72 -8.78
C LEU A 95 -6.49 -8.04 -8.99
N ILE A 96 -7.16 -9.17 -8.91
CA ILE A 96 -6.60 -10.49 -9.21
C ILE A 96 -6.03 -10.51 -10.66
N ALA A 97 -6.74 -9.93 -11.63
CA ALA A 97 -6.25 -9.86 -13.00
C ALA A 97 -5.01 -8.98 -13.15
N LYS A 98 -4.87 -7.88 -12.37
CA LYS A 98 -3.67 -7.03 -12.34
C LYS A 98 -2.49 -7.75 -11.65
N GLY A 99 -2.73 -8.42 -10.53
CA GLY A 99 -1.73 -9.23 -9.84
C GLY A 99 -1.21 -10.38 -10.71
N MET A 100 -2.11 -11.13 -11.34
CA MET A 100 -1.75 -12.19 -12.31
C MET A 100 -0.97 -11.65 -13.51
N SER A 101 -1.26 -10.44 -13.97
CA SER A 101 -0.51 -9.81 -15.07
C SER A 101 0.91 -9.46 -14.63
N TRP A 102 1.09 -8.97 -13.39
CA TRP A 102 2.40 -8.64 -12.84
C TRP A 102 3.27 -9.90 -12.69
N MET A 103 2.73 -10.98 -12.11
CA MET A 103 3.44 -12.25 -11.97
C MET A 103 3.79 -12.89 -13.32
N LYS A 104 2.88 -12.86 -14.30
CA LYS A 104 3.17 -13.35 -15.67
C LYS A 104 4.25 -12.55 -16.39
N THR A 105 4.37 -11.26 -16.06
CA THR A 105 5.39 -10.37 -16.65
C THR A 105 6.78 -10.62 -16.04
N ASN A 106 6.82 -11.11 -14.78
CA ASN A 106 8.06 -11.49 -14.11
C ASN A 106 8.35 -12.99 -14.33
N ALA A 107 8.59 -13.33 -15.59
CA ALA A 107 8.87 -14.71 -16.05
C ALA A 107 10.08 -15.40 -15.36
N LYS A 108 10.88 -14.67 -14.57
CA LYS A 108 12.03 -15.21 -13.84
C LYS A 108 11.65 -16.40 -12.96
N VAL A 109 10.57 -16.28 -12.16
CA VAL A 109 10.11 -17.35 -11.26
C VAL A 109 9.57 -18.57 -12.00
N MET A 110 9.19 -18.44 -13.26
CA MET A 110 8.78 -19.59 -14.08
C MET A 110 9.96 -20.40 -14.61
N ILE A 111 11.18 -19.84 -14.56
CA ILE A 111 12.42 -20.44 -15.10
C ILE A 111 13.32 -20.94 -13.96
N ASP A 112 13.32 -20.22 -12.84
CA ASP A 112 14.13 -20.52 -11.65
C ASP A 112 13.29 -20.28 -10.39
N GLU A 113 12.92 -21.37 -9.69
CA GLU A 113 12.12 -21.36 -8.46
C GLU A 113 13.01 -21.33 -7.20
N SER A 114 14.25 -20.81 -7.30
CA SER A 114 15.14 -20.67 -6.15
C SER A 114 14.61 -19.66 -5.12
N ASP A 115 14.94 -19.87 -3.85
CA ASP A 115 14.59 -18.94 -2.75
C ASP A 115 15.16 -17.54 -2.99
N GLU A 116 16.36 -17.43 -3.61
CA GLU A 116 16.95 -16.16 -4.07
C GLU A 116 16.06 -15.45 -5.09
N THR A 117 15.60 -16.17 -6.12
CA THR A 117 14.70 -15.58 -7.14
C THR A 117 13.36 -15.14 -6.54
N ILE A 118 12.84 -15.91 -5.60
CA ILE A 118 11.61 -15.57 -4.86
C ILE A 118 11.83 -14.31 -4.04
N ALA A 119 12.92 -14.22 -3.28
CA ALA A 119 13.26 -13.05 -2.48
C ALA A 119 13.42 -11.78 -3.34
N ASP A 120 14.15 -11.87 -4.47
CA ASP A 120 14.33 -10.76 -5.42
C ASP A 120 12.98 -10.26 -5.95
N LEU A 121 12.08 -11.17 -6.33
CA LEU A 121 10.74 -10.84 -6.79
C LEU A 121 9.91 -10.10 -5.73
N ILE A 122 9.93 -10.57 -4.48
CA ILE A 122 9.18 -9.91 -3.40
C ILE A 122 9.78 -8.56 -3.06
N VAL A 123 11.11 -8.42 -3.07
CA VAL A 123 11.80 -7.12 -2.87
C VAL A 123 11.39 -6.12 -3.95
N ASP A 124 11.29 -6.54 -5.20
CA ASP A 124 10.77 -5.70 -6.30
C ASP A 124 9.31 -5.29 -6.05
N GLY A 125 8.47 -6.21 -5.58
CA GLY A 125 7.09 -5.94 -5.17
C GLY A 125 7.00 -4.88 -4.07
N CYS A 126 7.77 -5.05 -2.99
CA CYS A 126 7.86 -4.07 -1.89
C CYS A 126 8.29 -2.69 -2.37
N ASN A 127 9.33 -2.60 -3.21
CA ASN A 127 9.78 -1.33 -3.77
C ASN A 127 8.69 -0.64 -4.59
N MET A 128 7.92 -1.40 -5.36
CA MET A 128 6.80 -0.89 -6.15
C MET A 128 5.64 -0.43 -5.25
N GLY A 129 5.30 -1.21 -4.22
CA GLY A 129 4.27 -0.90 -3.24
C GLY A 129 4.57 0.41 -2.51
N ILE A 130 5.74 0.52 -1.87
CA ILE A 130 6.22 1.72 -1.16
C ILE A 130 6.13 2.95 -2.06
N LYS A 131 6.72 2.86 -3.27
CA LYS A 131 6.71 3.98 -4.22
C LYS A 131 5.30 4.42 -4.61
N SER A 132 4.38 3.47 -4.78
CA SER A 132 3.00 3.76 -5.17
C SER A 132 2.24 4.42 -4.03
N LEU A 133 2.34 3.89 -2.81
CA LEU A 133 1.68 4.44 -1.62
C LEU A 133 2.16 5.86 -1.31
N CYS A 134 3.48 6.11 -1.31
CA CYS A 134 4.01 7.47 -1.14
C CYS A 134 3.48 8.44 -2.21
N ARG A 135 3.30 7.99 -3.45
CA ARG A 135 2.71 8.81 -4.51
C ARG A 135 1.25 9.11 -4.24
N TYR A 136 0.47 8.12 -3.78
CA TYR A 136 -0.95 8.28 -3.49
C TYR A 136 -1.18 9.21 -2.29
N GLU A 137 -0.36 9.13 -1.24
CA GLU A 137 -0.41 10.09 -0.13
C GLU A 137 -0.23 11.54 -0.60
N ASN A 138 0.75 11.77 -1.49
CA ASN A 138 0.96 13.09 -2.06
C ASN A 138 -0.20 13.53 -2.99
N GLN A 139 -0.77 12.59 -3.72
CA GLN A 139 -1.88 12.84 -4.64
C GLN A 139 -3.19 13.15 -3.89
N TYR A 140 -3.43 12.44 -2.80
CA TYR A 140 -4.63 12.55 -1.97
C TYR A 140 -4.33 13.27 -0.64
N ALA A 141 -3.64 14.41 -0.74
CA ALA A 141 -3.16 15.16 0.42
C ALA A 141 -4.27 15.61 1.39
N GLY A 142 -5.52 15.71 0.91
CA GLY A 142 -6.70 16.02 1.71
C GLY A 142 -7.27 14.83 2.48
N ALA A 143 -6.71 13.62 2.35
CA ALA A 143 -7.14 12.45 3.10
C ALA A 143 -7.00 12.67 4.62
N ASP A 144 -7.84 11.99 5.39
CA ASP A 144 -7.82 12.10 6.84
C ASP A 144 -6.59 11.42 7.48
N GLU A 145 -6.33 11.75 8.74
CA GLU A 145 -5.16 11.23 9.46
C GLU A 145 -5.23 9.70 9.65
N LYS A 146 -6.43 9.12 9.86
CA LYS A 146 -6.57 7.66 10.04
C LYS A 146 -6.14 6.89 8.78
N SER A 147 -6.52 7.37 7.61
CA SER A 147 -6.15 6.74 6.34
C SER A 147 -4.67 6.93 6.02
N LYS A 148 -4.07 8.08 6.37
CA LYS A 148 -2.62 8.31 6.26
C LYS A 148 -1.83 7.41 7.21
N ASP A 149 -2.24 7.31 8.49
CA ASP A 149 -1.61 6.41 9.47
C ASP A 149 -1.67 4.94 9.02
N LEU A 150 -2.77 4.54 8.38
CA LEU A 150 -2.90 3.20 7.80
C LEU A 150 -1.93 3.02 6.61
N THR A 151 -1.85 4.00 5.72
CA THR A 151 -0.91 4.00 4.58
C THR A 151 0.53 3.89 5.06
N ASP A 152 0.92 4.68 6.06
CA ASP A 152 2.22 4.61 6.72
C ASP A 152 2.50 3.22 7.33
N SER A 153 1.47 2.58 7.89
CA SER A 153 1.60 1.25 8.47
C SER A 153 1.91 0.19 7.40
N ILE A 154 1.29 0.29 6.24
CA ILE A 154 1.55 -0.58 5.09
C ILE A 154 2.97 -0.33 4.55
N ILE A 155 3.37 0.93 4.40
CA ILE A 155 4.73 1.30 3.95
C ILE A 155 5.78 0.69 4.88
N ARG A 156 5.61 0.81 6.20
CA ARG A 156 6.54 0.22 7.19
C ARG A 156 6.58 -1.30 7.13
N LEU A 157 5.45 -1.95 6.87
CA LEU A 157 5.41 -3.41 6.70
C LEU A 157 6.23 -3.84 5.49
N GLU A 158 6.05 -3.16 4.35
CA GLU A 158 6.79 -3.40 3.11
C GLU A 158 8.31 -3.11 3.27
N GLU A 159 8.66 -2.01 3.95
CA GLU A 159 10.05 -1.67 4.24
C GLU A 159 10.73 -2.74 5.10
N LYS A 160 10.01 -3.24 6.12
CA LYS A 160 10.52 -4.30 6.98
C LYS A 160 10.70 -5.59 6.23
N LEU A 161 9.71 -6.03 5.46
CA LEU A 161 9.81 -7.24 4.64
C LEU A 161 11.00 -7.16 3.69
N ARG A 162 11.15 -6.05 2.95
CA ARG A 162 12.29 -5.80 2.08
C ARG A 162 13.64 -5.87 2.82
N GLN A 163 13.70 -5.38 4.07
CA GLN A 163 14.91 -5.44 4.87
C GLN A 163 15.22 -6.87 5.31
N ASP A 164 14.21 -7.61 5.75
CA ASP A 164 14.36 -8.97 6.25
C ASP A 164 14.75 -9.95 5.11
N LEU A 165 14.30 -9.68 3.88
CA LEU A 165 14.64 -10.48 2.71
C LEU A 165 16.09 -10.33 2.19
N ARG A 166 16.86 -9.36 2.73
CA ARG A 166 18.23 -9.08 2.23
C ARG A 166 19.21 -10.25 2.40
N GLU A 167 18.97 -11.13 3.35
CA GLU A 167 19.82 -12.31 3.59
C GLU A 167 19.61 -13.42 2.55
N TYR A 168 18.55 -13.32 1.76
CA TYR A 168 18.18 -14.28 0.72
C TYR A 168 18.54 -13.83 -0.71
N LEU A 169 19.09 -12.58 -0.86
CA LEU A 169 19.49 -11.99 -2.15
C LEU A 169 20.92 -12.38 -2.56
#